data_ff185833e3e822f0d444a717a6f53475
#
_entry.id   ff185833e3e822f0d444a717a6f53475
#
_cell.length_a   1.000
_cell.length_b   1.000
_cell.length_c   1.000
_cell.angle_alpha   90.00
_cell.angle_beta   90.00
_cell.angle_gamma   90.00
#
_symmetry.space_group_name_H-M   'P 1'
#
loop_
_entity.id
_entity.type
_entity.pdbx_description
1 polymer ?
#
loop_
_entity_poly.entity_id
_entity_poly.type
_entity_poly.pdbx_seq_one_letter_code
_entity_poly.pdbx_strand_id
1 'polypeptide(L)'
;AVSALLFVIAAAIIAMTPVPFVTYSPGATHELLSPSGGEPVIAVEGLDTFESAGQMLVPTVSITRPDAPVSLPEVLYAHWAPDREVYPREYVYPARTNATDVRNREAQQMATSRADAAAAALRAAGISVEQIPMVQSVASTGPAADKLFPGDFVVAIDDTPTPTVAAVREAIEKRGIG
;
A
#
# COMPACT_ATOMS: atom_id res chain seq x y z
N ALA A 1 -24.20 26.70 -39.02
CA ALA A 1 -24.30 27.12 -37.60
C ALA A 1 -24.81 25.98 -36.71
N VAL A 2 -25.97 25.36 -36.99
CA VAL A 2 -26.55 24.26 -36.16
C VAL A 2 -25.66 23.04 -36.11
N SER A 3 -25.06 22.61 -37.21
CA SER A 3 -24.16 21.43 -37.25
C SER A 3 -22.91 21.63 -36.40
N ALA A 4 -22.34 22.84 -36.40
CA ALA A 4 -21.19 23.16 -35.56
C ALA A 4 -21.55 23.14 -34.06
N LEU A 5 -22.73 23.64 -33.72
CA LEU A 5 -23.22 23.60 -32.34
C LEU A 5 -23.44 22.15 -31.87
N LEU A 6 -24.08 21.32 -32.70
CA LEU A 6 -24.27 19.90 -32.39
C LEU A 6 -22.94 19.13 -32.23
N PHE A 7 -21.95 19.44 -33.07
CA PHE A 7 -20.61 18.84 -32.94
C PHE A 7 -19.94 19.22 -31.61
N VAL A 8 -19.99 20.51 -31.23
CA VAL A 8 -19.43 20.98 -29.96
C VAL A 8 -20.11 20.30 -28.76
N ILE A 9 -21.45 20.20 -28.80
CA ILE A 9 -22.21 19.54 -27.74
C ILE A 9 -21.83 18.05 -27.66
N ALA A 10 -21.77 17.34 -28.79
CA ALA A 10 -21.38 15.93 -28.81
C ALA A 10 -19.94 15.73 -28.31
N ALA A 11 -19.01 16.57 -28.72
CA ALA A 11 -17.65 16.56 -28.26
C ALA A 11 -17.54 16.81 -26.75
N ALA A 12 -18.32 17.75 -26.22
CA ALA A 12 -18.37 18.01 -24.77
C ALA A 12 -18.92 16.82 -23.99
N ILE A 13 -19.97 16.16 -24.49
CA ILE A 13 -20.55 14.98 -23.86
C ILE A 13 -19.52 13.84 -23.83
N ILE A 14 -18.83 13.57 -24.94
CA ILE A 14 -17.79 12.53 -25.01
C ILE A 14 -16.65 12.86 -24.06
N ALA A 15 -16.21 14.12 -24.02
CA ALA A 15 -15.13 14.57 -23.14
C ALA A 15 -15.46 14.43 -21.65
N MET A 16 -16.74 14.60 -21.28
CA MET A 16 -17.20 14.47 -19.89
C MET A 16 -17.60 13.05 -19.50
N THR A 17 -17.71 12.13 -20.46
CA THR A 17 -18.10 10.74 -20.16
C THR A 17 -16.96 10.03 -19.43
N PRO A 18 -17.23 9.49 -18.22
CA PRO A 18 -16.21 8.72 -17.49
C PRO A 18 -15.91 7.41 -18.21
N VAL A 19 -14.63 7.05 -18.23
CA VAL A 19 -14.14 5.82 -18.84
C VAL A 19 -13.54 4.90 -17.78
N PRO A 20 -13.61 3.55 -17.96
CA PRO A 20 -13.17 2.58 -16.96
C PRO A 20 -11.66 2.35 -17.01
N PHE A 21 -10.90 3.43 -16.84
CA PHE A 21 -9.45 3.40 -16.78
C PHE A 21 -8.92 4.00 -15.47
N VAL A 22 -7.68 3.69 -15.18
CA VAL A 22 -6.89 4.22 -14.07
C VAL A 22 -5.61 4.79 -14.66
N THR A 23 -5.24 5.97 -14.22
CA THR A 23 -4.01 6.63 -14.64
C THR A 23 -2.98 6.59 -13.51
N TYR A 24 -1.73 6.32 -13.89
CA TYR A 24 -0.56 6.43 -13.04
C TYR A 24 0.22 7.66 -13.46
N SER A 25 0.69 8.42 -12.49
CA SER A 25 1.52 9.60 -12.72
C SER A 25 2.60 9.72 -11.65
N PRO A 26 3.73 10.40 -11.93
CA PRO A 26 4.71 10.70 -10.91
C PRO A 26 4.08 11.44 -9.74
N GLY A 27 4.36 10.99 -8.53
CA GLY A 27 4.00 11.67 -7.30
C GLY A 27 5.13 12.58 -6.80
N ALA A 28 4.94 13.16 -5.63
CA ALA A 28 5.99 13.95 -4.98
C ALA A 28 7.14 13.04 -4.52
N THR A 29 8.35 13.57 -4.56
CA THR A 29 9.51 12.93 -3.94
C THR A 29 9.64 13.48 -2.52
N HIS A 30 9.75 12.58 -1.54
CA HIS A 30 9.91 12.94 -0.14
C HIS A 30 11.33 12.65 0.31
N GLU A 31 11.96 13.62 0.97
CA GLU A 31 13.23 13.43 1.64
C GLU A 31 12.98 12.97 3.09
N LEU A 32 13.63 11.86 3.49
CA LEU A 32 13.39 11.26 4.79
C LEU A 32 14.32 11.76 5.89
N LEU A 33 15.49 12.29 5.54
CA LEU A 33 16.48 12.78 6.51
C LEU A 33 16.24 14.25 6.91
N SER A 34 15.47 15.00 6.11
CA SER A 34 15.09 16.37 6.43
C SER A 34 13.77 16.44 7.17
N PRO A 35 13.61 17.39 8.11
CA PRO A 35 12.33 17.58 8.79
C PRO A 35 11.21 17.92 7.80
N SER A 36 10.08 17.26 7.93
CA SER A 36 8.87 17.57 7.19
C SER A 36 7.88 18.28 8.11
N GLY A 37 7.52 19.53 7.77
CA GLY A 37 6.63 20.32 8.61
C GLY A 37 7.20 20.71 9.99
N GLY A 38 8.52 20.63 10.17
CA GLY A 38 9.21 20.95 11.43
C GLY A 38 9.44 19.73 12.34
N GLU A 39 8.93 18.54 11.94
CA GLU A 39 9.17 17.30 12.68
C GLU A 39 10.04 16.34 11.87
N PRO A 40 10.96 15.60 12.53
CA PRO A 40 11.78 14.60 11.83
C PRO A 40 10.88 13.47 11.31
N VAL A 41 11.08 13.08 10.06
CA VAL A 41 10.38 11.93 9.45
C VAL A 41 10.83 10.61 10.09
N ILE A 42 12.13 10.53 10.43
CA ILE A 42 12.74 9.42 11.16
C ILE A 42 13.24 9.97 12.49
N ALA A 43 12.62 9.55 13.59
CA ALA A 43 13.07 9.86 14.94
C ALA A 43 13.79 8.66 15.54
N VAL A 44 14.95 8.89 16.14
CA VAL A 44 15.74 7.86 16.83
C VAL A 44 15.86 8.30 18.29
N GLU A 45 15.43 7.45 19.21
CA GLU A 45 15.51 7.68 20.64
C GLU A 45 16.39 6.61 21.31
N GLY A 46 17.18 7.02 22.31
CA GLY A 46 18.01 6.12 23.09
C GLY A 46 19.27 5.58 22.40
N LEU A 47 19.62 6.11 21.22
CA LEU A 47 20.84 5.79 20.47
C LEU A 47 21.51 7.07 19.97
N ASP A 48 22.82 7.01 19.85
CA ASP A 48 23.57 8.10 19.23
C ASP A 48 23.26 8.20 17.74
N THR A 49 23.01 9.41 17.28
CA THR A 49 22.74 9.69 15.87
C THR A 49 23.85 10.57 15.31
N PHE A 50 24.17 10.37 14.03
CA PHE A 50 25.20 11.11 13.32
C PHE A 50 24.56 11.89 12.18
N GLU A 51 25.00 13.14 11.99
CA GLU A 51 24.58 13.92 10.84
C GLU A 51 25.09 13.28 9.54
N SER A 52 24.21 13.15 8.57
CA SER A 52 24.53 12.68 7.22
C SER A 52 24.45 13.83 6.24
N ALA A 53 25.48 14.00 5.43
CA ALA A 53 25.48 14.95 4.31
C ALA A 53 24.72 14.44 3.07
N GLY A 54 24.25 13.18 3.10
CA GLY A 54 23.49 12.56 2.02
C GLY A 54 21.99 12.90 2.10
N GLN A 55 21.28 12.54 1.03
CA GLN A 55 19.83 12.63 0.95
C GLN A 55 19.23 11.23 0.78
N MET A 56 18.12 10.96 1.46
CA MET A 56 17.35 9.73 1.27
C MET A 56 16.00 10.10 0.67
N LEU A 57 15.87 9.89 -0.63
CA LEU A 57 14.70 10.28 -1.39
C LEU A 57 13.77 9.07 -1.63
N VAL A 58 12.50 9.22 -1.29
CA VAL A 58 11.44 8.25 -1.60
C VAL A 58 10.54 8.84 -2.69
N PRO A 59 10.65 8.36 -3.94
CA PRO A 59 9.73 8.72 -4.99
C PRO A 59 8.37 8.07 -4.73
N THR A 60 7.29 8.78 -5.06
CA THR A 60 5.94 8.24 -4.98
C THR A 60 5.27 8.20 -6.34
N VAL A 61 4.22 7.40 -6.45
CA VAL A 61 3.37 7.31 -7.63
C VAL A 61 1.94 7.66 -7.24
N SER A 62 1.33 8.55 -8.00
CA SER A 62 -0.07 8.89 -7.85
C SER A 62 -0.91 7.99 -8.74
N ILE A 63 -1.93 7.35 -8.15
CA ILE A 63 -2.85 6.45 -8.85
C ILE A 63 -4.26 7.01 -8.70
N THR A 64 -5.04 6.97 -9.79
CA THR A 64 -6.46 7.33 -9.72
C THR A 64 -7.19 6.39 -8.76
N ARG A 65 -7.94 6.97 -7.83
CA ARG A 65 -8.69 6.20 -6.83
C ARG A 65 -9.81 5.37 -7.46
N PRO A 66 -10.25 4.27 -6.78
CA PRO A 66 -11.31 3.40 -7.29
C PRO A 66 -12.64 4.13 -7.55
N ASP A 67 -12.93 5.17 -6.77
CA ASP A 67 -14.16 5.96 -6.81
C ASP A 67 -14.07 7.23 -7.67
N ALA A 68 -12.87 7.56 -8.17
CA ALA A 68 -12.68 8.74 -9.00
C ALA A 68 -13.01 8.45 -10.46
N PRO A 69 -13.84 9.28 -11.11
CA PRO A 69 -14.06 9.20 -12.54
C PRO A 69 -12.84 9.73 -13.29
N VAL A 70 -12.45 9.05 -14.36
CA VAL A 70 -11.42 9.51 -15.29
C VAL A 70 -12.10 9.84 -16.61
N SER A 71 -11.76 10.96 -17.21
CA SER A 71 -12.33 11.38 -18.49
C SER A 71 -11.53 10.85 -19.68
N LEU A 72 -12.19 10.72 -20.83
CA LEU A 72 -11.50 10.29 -22.07
C LEU A 72 -10.31 11.18 -22.46
N PRO A 73 -10.39 12.53 -22.41
CA PRO A 73 -9.24 13.39 -22.68
C PRO A 73 -8.05 13.14 -21.73
N GLU A 74 -8.32 12.86 -20.45
CA GLU A 74 -7.30 12.56 -19.47
C GLU A 74 -6.58 11.24 -19.80
N VAL A 75 -7.34 10.22 -20.18
CA VAL A 75 -6.78 8.92 -20.61
C VAL A 75 -5.92 9.09 -21.85
N LEU A 76 -6.39 9.83 -22.84
CA LEU A 76 -5.62 10.10 -24.06
C LEU A 76 -4.34 10.88 -23.77
N TYR A 77 -4.43 11.90 -22.92
CA TYR A 77 -3.25 12.65 -22.50
C TYR A 77 -2.25 11.73 -21.76
N ALA A 78 -2.72 10.94 -20.81
CA ALA A 78 -1.87 10.01 -20.07
C ALA A 78 -1.24 8.94 -20.96
N HIS A 79 -1.94 8.50 -22.02
CA HIS A 79 -1.42 7.52 -22.98
C HIS A 79 -0.24 8.05 -23.82
N TRP A 80 -0.23 9.35 -24.13
CA TRP A 80 0.83 9.98 -24.91
C TRP A 80 1.93 10.62 -24.06
N ALA A 81 1.69 10.88 -22.79
CA ALA A 81 2.68 11.44 -21.90
C ALA A 81 3.73 10.38 -21.52
N PRO A 82 5.03 10.66 -21.64
CA PRO A 82 6.11 9.68 -21.43
C PRO A 82 6.27 9.25 -19.96
N ASP A 83 5.72 10.03 -19.03
CA ASP A 83 5.81 9.85 -17.59
C ASP A 83 4.51 9.30 -16.97
N ARG A 84 3.57 8.86 -17.77
CA ARG A 84 2.25 8.37 -17.34
C ARG A 84 1.92 7.03 -17.95
N GLU A 85 1.11 6.28 -17.22
CA GLU A 85 0.60 5.00 -17.69
C GLU A 85 -0.92 4.91 -17.50
N VAL A 86 -1.56 4.11 -18.34
CA VAL A 86 -3.00 3.89 -18.33
C VAL A 86 -3.28 2.41 -18.31
N TYR A 87 -4.09 1.97 -17.34
CA TYR A 87 -4.53 0.58 -17.22
C TYR A 87 -6.05 0.48 -17.16
N PRO A 88 -6.65 -0.61 -17.66
CA PRO A 88 -8.05 -0.91 -17.42
C PRO A 88 -8.32 -0.97 -15.90
N ARG A 89 -9.42 -0.36 -15.47
CA ARG A 89 -9.77 -0.27 -14.04
C ARG A 89 -9.86 -1.64 -13.37
N GLU A 90 -10.42 -2.63 -14.05
CA GLU A 90 -10.58 -3.99 -13.54
C GLU A 90 -9.25 -4.71 -13.29
N TYR A 91 -8.18 -4.26 -13.96
CA TYR A 91 -6.84 -4.80 -13.78
C TYR A 91 -6.21 -4.33 -12.45
N VAL A 92 -6.48 -3.08 -12.06
CA VAL A 92 -5.93 -2.46 -10.84
C VAL A 92 -6.85 -2.71 -9.65
N TYR A 93 -8.16 -2.59 -9.87
CA TYR A 93 -9.19 -2.75 -8.86
C TYR A 93 -10.16 -3.86 -9.28
N PRO A 94 -10.01 -5.07 -8.73
CA PRO A 94 -10.95 -6.17 -8.99
C PRO A 94 -12.39 -5.79 -8.67
N ALA A 95 -13.34 -6.42 -9.36
CA ALA A 95 -14.76 -6.20 -9.15
C ALA A 95 -15.13 -6.34 -7.65
N ARG A 96 -15.93 -5.40 -7.14
CA ARG A 96 -16.36 -5.27 -5.74
C ARG A 96 -15.31 -4.72 -4.76
N THR A 97 -14.18 -4.21 -5.24
CA THR A 97 -13.24 -3.49 -4.37
C THR A 97 -13.78 -2.09 -4.10
N ASN A 98 -14.02 -1.75 -2.84
CA ASN A 98 -14.42 -0.40 -2.46
C ASN A 98 -13.22 0.45 -2.02
N ALA A 99 -13.38 1.77 -2.03
CA ALA A 99 -12.30 2.71 -1.68
C ALA A 99 -11.82 2.57 -0.23
N THR A 100 -12.69 2.12 0.67
CA THR A 100 -12.34 1.93 2.07
C THR A 100 -11.43 0.71 2.24
N ASP A 101 -11.72 -0.40 1.56
CA ASP A 101 -10.90 -1.61 1.62
C ASP A 101 -9.51 -1.36 1.03
N VAL A 102 -9.43 -0.57 -0.06
CA VAL A 102 -8.15 -0.17 -0.65
C VAL A 102 -7.33 0.63 0.37
N ARG A 103 -7.91 1.68 0.97
CA ARG A 103 -7.22 2.51 1.96
C ARG A 103 -6.75 1.71 3.18
N ASN A 104 -7.60 0.82 3.70
CA ASN A 104 -7.24 -0.02 4.84
C ASN A 104 -6.06 -0.95 4.51
N ARG A 105 -6.07 -1.56 3.32
CA ARG A 105 -4.97 -2.40 2.84
C ARG A 105 -3.68 -1.59 2.66
N GLU A 106 -3.77 -0.42 2.05
CA GLU A 106 -2.62 0.47 1.86
C GLU A 106 -2.03 0.93 3.20
N ALA A 107 -2.89 1.33 4.15
CA ALA A 107 -2.46 1.73 5.48
C ALA A 107 -1.76 0.57 6.22
N GLN A 108 -2.29 -0.64 6.12
CA GLN A 108 -1.70 -1.83 6.72
C GLN A 108 -0.36 -2.19 6.07
N GLN A 109 -0.26 -2.15 4.75
CA GLN A 109 0.99 -2.38 4.02
C GLN A 109 2.05 -1.35 4.41
N MET A 110 1.67 -0.08 4.54
CA MET A 110 2.58 0.98 4.97
C MET A 110 3.04 0.76 6.42
N ALA A 111 2.15 0.39 7.33
CA ALA A 111 2.51 0.08 8.72
C ALA A 111 3.50 -1.08 8.81
N THR A 112 3.26 -2.15 8.06
CA THR A 112 4.19 -3.30 7.96
C THR A 112 5.54 -2.88 7.40
N SER A 113 5.55 -2.14 6.30
CA SER A 113 6.79 -1.65 5.67
C SER A 113 7.63 -0.78 6.60
N ARG A 114 6.99 0.09 7.39
CA ARG A 114 7.67 0.91 8.41
C ARG A 114 8.28 0.06 9.52
N ALA A 115 7.54 -0.92 10.01
CA ALA A 115 8.04 -1.84 11.04
C ALA A 115 9.24 -2.67 10.53
N ASP A 116 9.17 -3.17 9.32
CA ASP A 116 10.25 -3.93 8.68
C ASP A 116 11.50 -3.06 8.47
N ALA A 117 11.31 -1.81 8.03
CA ALA A 117 12.41 -0.86 7.86
C ALA A 117 13.09 -0.53 9.20
N ALA A 118 12.30 -0.28 10.25
CA ALA A 118 12.83 -0.04 11.60
C ALA A 118 13.61 -1.26 12.12
N ALA A 119 13.05 -2.47 11.96
CA ALA A 119 13.72 -3.71 12.35
C ALA A 119 15.02 -3.93 11.57
N ALA A 120 15.05 -3.64 10.27
CA ALA A 120 16.25 -3.72 9.45
C ALA A 120 17.33 -2.72 9.91
N ALA A 121 16.94 -1.48 10.19
CA ALA A 121 17.84 -0.43 10.66
C ALA A 121 18.45 -0.79 12.03
N LEU A 122 17.65 -1.27 12.98
CA LEU A 122 18.14 -1.70 14.30
C LEU A 122 19.10 -2.87 14.19
N ARG A 123 18.82 -3.86 13.34
CA ARG A 123 19.76 -4.96 13.09
C ARG A 123 21.08 -4.49 12.46
N ALA A 124 21.02 -3.55 11.51
CA ALA A 124 22.21 -2.95 10.91
C ALA A 124 23.04 -2.19 11.95
N ALA A 125 22.40 -1.61 12.97
CA ALA A 125 23.06 -0.98 14.12
C ALA A 125 23.56 -2.00 15.17
N GLY A 126 23.44 -3.32 14.94
CA GLY A 126 23.89 -4.37 15.87
C GLY A 126 22.92 -4.64 17.02
N ILE A 127 21.72 -4.11 16.97
CA ILE A 127 20.69 -4.29 18.00
C ILE A 127 19.85 -5.54 17.64
N SER A 128 19.72 -6.44 18.63
CA SER A 128 18.86 -7.61 18.46
C SER A 128 17.39 -7.22 18.44
N VAL A 129 16.70 -7.61 17.39
CA VAL A 129 15.25 -7.39 17.22
C VAL A 129 14.55 -8.74 17.18
N GLU A 130 13.67 -8.96 18.11
CA GLU A 130 12.79 -10.13 18.09
C GLU A 130 11.70 -9.95 17.04
N GLN A 131 11.45 -11.01 16.30
CA GLN A 131 10.33 -11.08 15.35
C GLN A 131 9.26 -11.98 15.95
N ILE A 132 8.04 -11.46 16.01
CA ILE A 132 6.89 -12.25 16.44
C ILE A 132 5.97 -12.40 15.22
N PRO A 133 5.59 -13.62 14.83
CA PRO A 133 4.62 -13.84 13.76
C PRO A 133 3.31 -13.13 14.03
N MET A 134 2.78 -12.45 13.04
CA MET A 134 1.52 -11.71 13.12
C MET A 134 0.52 -12.22 12.09
N VAL A 135 -0.73 -12.31 12.46
CA VAL A 135 -1.84 -12.65 11.57
C VAL A 135 -2.06 -11.48 10.60
N GLN A 136 -1.79 -11.69 9.33
CA GLN A 136 -1.97 -10.66 8.30
C GLN A 136 -3.41 -10.56 7.83
N SER A 137 -4.07 -11.69 7.64
CA SER A 137 -5.47 -11.75 7.22
C SER A 137 -6.12 -13.06 7.67
N VAL A 138 -7.43 -13.02 7.85
CA VAL A 138 -8.23 -14.19 8.21
C VAL A 138 -9.33 -14.34 7.15
N ALA A 139 -9.55 -15.55 6.66
CA ALA A 139 -10.65 -15.83 5.77
C ALA A 139 -11.99 -15.58 6.50
N SER A 140 -12.92 -14.90 5.85
CA SER A 140 -14.24 -14.59 6.42
C SER A 140 -15.11 -15.83 6.68
N THR A 141 -14.74 -16.94 6.06
CA THR A 141 -15.39 -18.25 6.23
C THR A 141 -14.36 -19.29 6.60
N GLY A 142 -14.51 -19.96 7.74
CA GLY A 142 -13.57 -20.97 8.18
C GLY A 142 -13.45 -21.04 9.71
N PRO A 143 -12.71 -21.99 10.25
CA PRO A 143 -12.60 -22.24 11.69
C PRO A 143 -11.89 -21.12 12.45
N ALA A 144 -11.10 -20.27 11.78
CA ALA A 144 -10.42 -19.12 12.35
C ALA A 144 -11.26 -17.82 12.32
N ALA A 145 -12.40 -17.81 11.59
CA ALA A 145 -13.29 -16.67 11.55
C ALA A 145 -13.79 -16.34 12.97
N ASP A 146 -13.82 -15.05 13.30
CA ASP A 146 -14.26 -14.54 14.61
C ASP A 146 -13.41 -15.01 15.83
N LYS A 147 -12.31 -15.73 15.58
CA LYS A 147 -11.39 -16.19 16.64
C LYS A 147 -9.99 -15.57 16.53
N LEU A 148 -9.56 -15.31 15.32
CA LEU A 148 -8.31 -14.59 15.02
C LEU A 148 -8.64 -13.31 14.27
N PHE A 149 -7.89 -12.28 14.51
CA PHE A 149 -8.05 -10.98 13.86
C PHE A 149 -6.75 -10.56 13.19
N PRO A 150 -6.80 -9.83 12.07
CA PRO A 150 -5.62 -9.19 11.51
C PRO A 150 -4.95 -8.28 12.55
N GLY A 151 -3.63 -8.49 12.77
CA GLY A 151 -2.87 -7.79 13.80
C GLY A 151 -2.60 -8.61 15.06
N ASP A 152 -3.24 -9.76 15.24
CA ASP A 152 -2.93 -10.66 16.36
C ASP A 152 -1.53 -11.25 16.24
N PHE A 153 -0.80 -11.31 17.35
CA PHE A 153 0.51 -11.96 17.41
C PHE A 153 0.39 -13.43 17.81
N VAL A 154 1.08 -14.29 17.05
CA VAL A 154 1.14 -15.73 17.34
C VAL A 154 2.37 -15.99 18.19
N VAL A 155 2.21 -16.03 19.49
CA VAL A 155 3.31 -16.22 20.46
C VAL A 155 3.63 -17.68 20.69
N ALA A 156 2.61 -18.53 20.74
CA ALA A 156 2.74 -19.96 20.96
C ALA A 156 1.57 -20.75 20.33
N ILE A 157 1.79 -22.01 20.04
CA ILE A 157 0.76 -22.99 19.64
C ILE A 157 0.90 -24.19 20.57
N ASP A 158 -0.19 -24.55 21.28
CA ASP A 158 -0.21 -25.64 22.26
C ASP A 158 0.97 -25.55 23.26
N ASP A 159 1.13 -24.36 23.85
CA ASP A 159 2.22 -24.03 24.80
C ASP A 159 3.65 -24.12 24.22
N THR A 160 3.80 -24.39 22.93
CA THR A 160 5.08 -24.38 22.24
C THR A 160 5.35 -22.99 21.67
N PRO A 161 6.41 -22.27 22.09
CA PRO A 161 6.73 -20.96 21.54
C PRO A 161 6.97 -21.02 20.03
N THR A 162 6.41 -20.03 19.32
CA THR A 162 6.52 -19.92 17.86
C THR A 162 7.20 -18.59 17.47
N PRO A 163 8.54 -18.49 17.66
CA PRO A 163 9.25 -17.22 17.43
C PRO A 163 9.37 -16.84 15.94
N THR A 164 9.04 -17.73 15.02
CA THR A 164 9.14 -17.48 13.59
C THR A 164 7.92 -18.02 12.84
N VAL A 165 7.65 -17.48 11.65
CA VAL A 165 6.60 -17.98 10.76
C VAL A 165 6.85 -19.46 10.39
N ALA A 166 8.10 -19.87 10.26
CA ALA A 166 8.46 -21.27 10.02
C ALA A 166 8.06 -22.17 11.20
N ALA A 167 8.29 -21.72 12.44
CA ALA A 167 7.88 -22.44 13.65
C ALA A 167 6.35 -22.57 13.77
N VAL A 168 5.61 -21.49 13.40
CA VAL A 168 4.14 -21.53 13.33
C VAL A 168 3.68 -22.59 12.32
N ARG A 169 4.27 -22.60 11.14
CA ARG A 169 3.91 -23.56 10.09
C ARG A 169 4.20 -25.00 10.54
N GLU A 170 5.37 -25.25 11.06
CA GLU A 170 5.76 -26.58 11.56
C GLU A 170 4.83 -27.08 12.68
N ALA A 171 4.46 -26.18 13.62
CA ALA A 171 3.54 -26.54 14.69
C ALA A 171 2.14 -26.90 14.17
N ILE A 172 1.63 -26.16 13.16
CA ILE A 172 0.35 -26.46 12.52
C ILE A 172 0.43 -27.78 11.73
N GLU A 173 1.49 -28.01 10.97
CA GLU A 173 1.66 -29.24 10.17
C GLU A 173 1.75 -30.49 11.04
N LYS A 174 2.46 -30.41 12.17
CA LYS A 174 2.56 -31.51 13.13
C LYS A 174 1.22 -31.90 13.76
N ARG A 175 0.36 -30.91 13.97
CA ARG A 175 -0.96 -31.15 14.57
C ARG A 175 -1.94 -31.80 13.59
N GLY A 176 -1.76 -31.57 12.30
CA GLY A 176 -2.70 -31.97 11.27
C GLY A 176 -3.98 -31.15 11.28
N ILE A 177 -4.89 -31.50 10.37
CA ILE A 177 -6.21 -30.87 10.28
C ILE A 177 -7.11 -31.62 11.28
N GLY A 178 -7.46 -30.94 12.35
CA GLY A 178 -8.37 -31.46 13.38
C GLY A 178 -9.79 -30.97 13.18
#